data_4339723918abeb668085cdd6dbb0d696
#
_entry.id   4339723918abeb668085cdd6dbb0d696
#
_cell.length_a   1.000
_cell.length_b   1.000
_cell.length_c   1.000
_cell.angle_alpha   90.00
_cell.angle_beta   90.00
_cell.angle_gamma   90.00
#
_symmetry.space_group_name_H-M   'P 1'
#
loop_
_entity.id
_entity.type
_entity.pdbx_description
1 polymer ?
#
loop_
_entity_poly.entity_id
_entity_poly.type
_entity_poly.pdbx_seq_one_letter_code
_entity_poly.pdbx_strand_id
1 'polypeptide(L)'
;YARLVATPNGTDKPYLVFLQGGPGCESPRPTLRDPGFPGWLSRALEDYQLVLLDQRGTGLSSPVSEPVGDAPSQAEYLTHLRADEIVEDCEDIRRHLGIQKWAALGQSFGGFTLLRYLSTYPESLSAGYFTGGLSAVGRSADDIYAACYEQLRAKSLEYYKRFPGDRVRFAELAALAKKGEIATPSGDVVCPSRLRSLGHVLGASGGAEKLH
;
A
#
# COMPACT_ATOMS: atom_id res chain seq x y z
N TYR A 1 15.47 8.15 3.45
CA TYR A 1 14.97 8.90 4.63
C TYR A 1 14.21 7.97 5.57
N ALA A 2 14.59 7.95 6.82
CA ALA A 2 13.87 7.27 7.88
C ALA A 2 13.64 8.24 9.06
N ARG A 3 12.54 8.05 9.76
CA ARG A 3 12.19 8.81 10.95
C ARG A 3 12.16 7.88 12.15
N LEU A 4 12.87 8.25 13.21
CA LEU A 4 12.75 7.60 14.50
C LEU A 4 11.64 8.26 15.33
N VAL A 5 10.76 7.45 15.87
CA VAL A 5 9.66 7.89 16.75
C VAL A 5 9.67 7.04 18.01
N ALA A 6 9.78 7.68 19.16
CA ALA A 6 9.73 7.04 20.46
C ALA A 6 8.93 7.89 21.44
N THR A 7 8.39 7.27 22.48
CA THR A 7 7.86 7.99 23.63
C THR A 7 9.01 8.54 24.48
N PRO A 8 8.82 9.64 25.24
CA PRO A 8 9.87 10.23 26.07
C PRO A 8 10.59 9.24 27.01
N ASN A 9 9.87 8.22 27.48
CA ASN A 9 10.40 7.17 28.37
C ASN A 9 10.61 5.84 27.62
N GLY A 10 10.73 5.86 26.30
CA GLY A 10 10.75 4.66 25.46
C GLY A 10 12.06 4.43 24.70
N THR A 11 13.13 5.11 25.08
CA THR A 11 14.43 5.02 24.40
C THR A 11 15.16 3.68 24.59
N ASP A 12 14.76 2.89 25.58
CA ASP A 12 15.33 1.56 25.86
C ASP A 12 14.50 0.41 25.25
N LYS A 13 13.38 0.75 24.59
CA LYS A 13 12.53 -0.25 23.93
C LYS A 13 13.19 -0.80 22.66
N PRO A 14 12.87 -2.05 22.27
CA PRO A 14 13.33 -2.60 21.01
C PRO A 14 12.79 -1.79 19.82
N TYR A 15 13.41 -1.95 18.67
CA TYR A 15 13.01 -1.23 17.46
C TYR A 15 11.99 -2.04 16.64
N LEU A 16 11.08 -1.31 15.99
CA LEU A 16 10.17 -1.84 14.98
C LEU A 16 10.28 -0.98 13.71
N VAL A 17 10.68 -1.60 12.60
CA VAL A 17 10.64 -0.94 11.29
C VAL A 17 9.27 -1.11 10.65
N PHE A 18 8.71 -0.03 10.14
CA PHE A 18 7.45 -0.06 9.40
C PHE A 18 7.70 -0.01 7.89
N LEU A 19 7.19 -1.03 7.21
CA LEU A 19 7.22 -1.17 5.76
C LEU A 19 5.85 -0.81 5.19
N GLN A 20 5.79 0.37 4.57
CA GLN A 20 4.55 0.93 4.04
C GLN A 20 4.05 0.16 2.82
N GLY A 21 2.75 0.21 2.64
CA GLY A 21 2.06 -0.30 1.47
C GLY A 21 2.13 0.62 0.25
N GLY A 22 1.26 0.39 -0.65
CA GLY A 22 1.18 1.04 -1.95
C GLY A 22 1.31 -0.03 -3.05
N PRO A 23 2.48 -0.17 -3.70
CA PRO A 23 3.75 0.58 -3.57
C PRO A 23 3.62 2.07 -3.92
N GLY A 24 4.60 2.87 -3.49
CA GLY A 24 4.70 4.29 -3.85
C GLY A 24 4.21 5.28 -2.77
N CYS A 25 3.72 4.78 -1.63
CA CYS A 25 3.29 5.63 -0.53
C CYS A 25 4.44 5.93 0.45
N GLU A 26 4.49 7.17 0.92
CA GLU A 26 5.38 7.56 2.01
C GLU A 26 4.94 6.94 3.36
N SER A 27 5.87 6.83 4.29
CA SER A 27 5.59 6.38 5.65
C SER A 27 4.76 7.41 6.43
N PRO A 28 3.96 7.00 7.43
CA PRO A 28 3.17 7.92 8.24
C PRO A 28 4.00 9.05 8.85
N ARG A 29 3.38 10.22 8.99
CA ARG A 29 3.96 11.43 9.59
C ARG A 29 3.26 11.75 10.92
N PRO A 30 3.47 10.97 11.99
CA PRO A 30 2.81 11.25 13.26
C PRO A 30 3.21 12.62 13.78
N THR A 31 2.26 13.32 14.40
CA THR A 31 2.48 14.60 15.05
C THR A 31 2.08 14.50 16.52
N LEU A 32 2.53 15.44 17.34
CA LEU A 32 2.10 15.54 18.74
C LEU A 32 0.59 15.77 18.89
N ARG A 33 -0.07 16.32 17.84
CA ARG A 33 -1.53 16.59 17.83
C ARG A 33 -2.33 15.35 17.46
N ASP A 34 -1.77 14.47 16.64
CA ASP A 34 -2.42 13.24 16.21
C ASP A 34 -1.38 12.09 16.12
N PRO A 35 -0.92 11.59 17.28
CA PRO A 35 0.00 10.45 17.31
C PRO A 35 -0.69 9.11 17.00
N GLY A 36 -2.02 9.07 16.98
CA GLY A 36 -2.81 7.85 16.83
C GLY A 36 -3.16 7.46 15.38
N PHE A 37 -2.77 8.26 14.39
CA PHE A 37 -3.00 7.90 12.99
C PHE A 37 -1.71 7.48 12.29
N PRO A 38 -1.67 6.31 11.70
CA PRO A 38 -2.69 5.24 11.67
C PRO A 38 -2.85 4.55 13.04
N GLY A 39 -4.02 3.94 13.28
CA GLY A 39 -4.44 3.43 14.59
C GLY A 39 -3.49 2.42 15.28
N TRP A 40 -2.63 1.70 14.52
CA TRP A 40 -1.64 0.78 15.07
C TRP A 40 -0.46 1.50 15.75
N LEU A 41 -0.21 2.75 15.41
CA LEU A 41 1.00 3.49 15.80
C LEU A 41 1.08 3.72 17.29
N SER A 42 -0.02 4.14 17.91
CA SER A 42 -0.09 4.32 19.37
C SER A 42 0.18 3.01 20.11
N ARG A 43 -0.40 1.91 19.65
CA ARG A 43 -0.17 0.59 20.25
C ARG A 43 1.28 0.14 20.10
N ALA A 44 1.88 0.35 18.93
CA ALA A 44 3.26 -0.03 18.68
C ALA A 44 4.25 0.77 19.57
N LEU A 45 3.96 2.05 19.83
CA LEU A 45 4.78 2.91 20.72
C LEU A 45 4.76 2.46 22.19
N GLU A 46 3.80 1.63 22.60
CA GLU A 46 3.82 1.05 23.95
C GLU A 46 4.96 0.05 24.12
N ASP A 47 5.35 -0.66 23.07
CA ASP A 47 6.34 -1.75 23.14
C ASP A 47 7.65 -1.46 22.38
N TYR A 48 7.62 -0.50 21.42
CA TYR A 48 8.72 -0.28 20.48
C TYR A 48 9.11 1.19 20.32
N GLN A 49 10.34 1.41 19.88
CA GLN A 49 10.76 2.59 19.14
C GLN A 49 10.50 2.33 17.65
N LEU A 50 9.89 3.27 16.94
CA LEU A 50 9.51 3.05 15.55
C LEU A 50 10.53 3.66 14.59
N VAL A 51 10.87 2.88 13.57
CA VAL A 51 11.59 3.34 12.37
C VAL A 51 10.58 3.43 11.24
N LEU A 52 10.16 4.65 10.90
CA LEU A 52 9.23 4.93 9.82
C LEU A 52 10.03 5.26 8.57
N LEU A 53 10.18 4.28 7.68
CA LEU A 53 10.98 4.37 6.47
C LEU A 53 10.14 4.88 5.30
N ASP A 54 10.56 5.98 4.68
CA ASP A 54 10.17 6.27 3.31
C ASP A 54 10.97 5.35 2.40
N GLN A 55 10.31 4.38 1.82
CA GLN A 55 10.97 3.45 0.91
C GLN A 55 11.53 4.21 -0.29
N ARG A 56 12.61 3.69 -0.88
CA ARG A 56 13.22 4.29 -2.07
C ARG A 56 12.17 4.62 -3.14
N GLY A 57 12.27 5.77 -3.77
CA GLY A 57 11.29 6.28 -4.74
C GLY A 57 10.03 6.89 -4.13
N THR A 58 9.94 7.07 -2.79
CA THR A 58 8.76 7.61 -2.13
C THR A 58 9.11 8.72 -1.13
N GLY A 59 8.13 9.56 -0.81
CA GLY A 59 8.22 10.58 0.24
C GLY A 59 9.48 11.44 0.14
N LEU A 60 10.36 11.38 1.14
CA LEU A 60 11.65 12.11 1.16
C LEU A 60 12.84 11.23 0.70
N SER A 61 12.57 10.03 0.15
CA SER A 61 13.56 9.10 -0.39
C SER A 61 13.53 9.10 -1.92
N SER A 62 13.86 10.24 -2.52
CA SER A 62 13.96 10.44 -3.99
C SER A 62 12.69 10.02 -4.73
N PRO A 63 11.55 10.67 -4.50
CA PRO A 63 10.29 10.30 -5.12
C PRO A 63 10.37 10.38 -6.64
N VAL A 64 9.82 9.36 -7.31
CA VAL A 64 9.74 9.34 -8.77
C VAL A 64 8.52 10.14 -9.21
N SER A 65 8.73 11.39 -9.61
CA SER A 65 7.68 12.31 -10.06
C SER A 65 7.64 12.48 -11.59
N GLU A 66 8.78 12.28 -12.24
CA GLU A 66 8.91 12.48 -13.68
C GLU A 66 9.79 11.38 -14.31
N PRO A 67 9.63 11.11 -15.62
CA PRO A 67 10.49 10.17 -16.33
C PRO A 67 11.96 10.58 -16.25
N VAL A 68 12.84 9.62 -16.02
CA VAL A 68 14.29 9.82 -15.97
C VAL A 68 14.90 9.25 -17.26
N GLY A 69 15.29 10.13 -18.17
CA GLY A 69 15.90 9.73 -19.44
C GLY A 69 14.91 9.11 -20.44
N ASP A 70 15.41 8.25 -21.33
CA ASP A 70 14.59 7.50 -22.27
C ASP A 70 13.92 6.27 -21.59
N ALA A 71 13.02 5.59 -22.29
CA ALA A 71 12.26 4.48 -21.75
C ALA A 71 13.15 3.30 -21.25
N PRO A 72 14.23 2.91 -21.94
CA PRO A 72 15.16 1.91 -21.42
C PRO A 72 15.85 2.33 -20.12
N SER A 73 16.38 3.56 -20.05
CA SER A 73 17.03 4.09 -18.84
C SER A 73 16.05 4.19 -17.66
N GLN A 74 14.82 4.60 -17.94
CA GLN A 74 13.78 4.65 -16.92
C GLN A 74 13.42 3.24 -16.43
N ALA A 75 13.29 2.27 -17.32
CA ALA A 75 13.01 0.88 -16.96
C ALA A 75 14.11 0.30 -16.06
N GLU A 76 15.38 0.54 -16.40
CA GLU A 76 16.53 0.15 -15.58
C GLU A 76 16.47 0.80 -14.20
N TYR A 77 16.30 2.11 -14.13
CA TYR A 77 16.16 2.83 -12.86
C TYR A 77 15.04 2.26 -11.97
N LEU A 78 13.88 1.96 -12.54
CA LEU A 78 12.74 1.42 -11.79
C LEU A 78 12.99 0.02 -11.24
N THR A 79 13.94 -0.75 -11.78
CA THR A 79 14.33 -2.05 -11.22
C THR A 79 14.93 -1.92 -9.82
N HIS A 80 15.54 -0.78 -9.50
CA HIS A 80 16.11 -0.49 -8.19
C HIS A 80 15.08 -0.07 -7.12
N LEU A 81 13.80 0.07 -7.50
CA LEU A 81 12.74 0.50 -6.58
C LEU A 81 11.86 -0.67 -6.10
N ARG A 82 12.39 -1.88 -6.10
CA ARG A 82 11.66 -3.12 -5.78
C ARG A 82 11.87 -3.54 -4.33
N ALA A 83 11.11 -4.55 -3.91
CA ALA A 83 11.11 -5.07 -2.54
C ALA A 83 12.47 -5.59 -2.06
N ASP A 84 13.25 -6.18 -2.94
CA ASP A 84 14.60 -6.68 -2.66
C ASP A 84 15.53 -5.55 -2.23
N GLU A 85 15.56 -4.48 -3.00
CA GLU A 85 16.38 -3.31 -2.71
C GLU A 85 15.91 -2.51 -1.48
N ILE A 86 14.60 -2.51 -1.21
CA ILE A 86 14.05 -1.93 0.04
C ILE A 86 14.55 -2.71 1.26
N VAL A 87 14.71 -4.02 1.14
CA VAL A 87 15.27 -4.87 2.20
C VAL A 87 16.73 -4.53 2.46
N GLU A 88 17.54 -4.29 1.44
CA GLU A 88 18.93 -3.85 1.58
C GLU A 88 19.01 -2.48 2.31
N ASP A 89 18.14 -1.52 1.94
CA ASP A 89 18.05 -0.26 2.68
C ASP A 89 17.72 -0.47 4.16
N CYS A 90 16.82 -1.39 4.47
CA CYS A 90 16.50 -1.72 5.86
C CYS A 90 17.71 -2.26 6.61
N GLU A 91 18.50 -3.15 6.00
CA GLU A 91 19.70 -3.70 6.59
C GLU A 91 20.77 -2.63 6.80
N ASP A 92 20.95 -1.72 5.86
CA ASP A 92 21.89 -0.62 5.99
C ASP A 92 21.48 0.34 7.12
N ILE A 93 20.20 0.67 7.24
CA ILE A 93 19.69 1.49 8.34
C ILE A 93 19.86 0.76 9.67
N ARG A 94 19.53 -0.52 9.75
CA ARG A 94 19.67 -1.33 10.95
C ARG A 94 21.12 -1.35 11.45
N ARG A 95 22.07 -1.60 10.55
CA ARG A 95 23.51 -1.61 10.84
C ARG A 95 24.00 -0.21 11.26
N HIS A 96 23.57 0.84 10.55
CA HIS A 96 23.93 2.23 10.88
C HIS A 96 23.45 2.63 12.29
N LEU A 97 22.27 2.15 12.70
CA LEU A 97 21.75 2.41 14.05
C LEU A 97 22.33 1.48 15.12
N GLY A 98 23.21 0.54 14.77
CA GLY A 98 23.80 -0.43 15.70
C GLY A 98 22.83 -1.45 16.25
N ILE A 99 21.69 -1.66 15.57
CA ILE A 99 20.62 -2.57 16.01
C ILE A 99 20.99 -3.99 15.57
N GLN A 100 21.04 -4.94 16.52
CA GLN A 100 21.31 -6.33 16.19
C GLN A 100 20.10 -6.99 15.53
N LYS A 101 18.92 -6.84 16.13
CA LYS A 101 17.65 -7.33 15.61
C LYS A 101 16.54 -6.32 15.89
N TRP A 102 15.58 -6.23 14.98
CA TRP A 102 14.39 -5.45 15.18
C TRP A 102 13.11 -6.23 14.80
N ALA A 103 11.97 -5.78 15.26
CA ALA A 103 10.70 -6.25 14.71
C ALA A 103 10.40 -5.50 13.39
N ALA A 104 9.60 -6.10 12.53
CA ALA A 104 9.14 -5.47 11.30
C ALA A 104 7.62 -5.59 11.16
N LEU A 105 6.94 -4.50 10.77
CA LEU A 105 5.52 -4.47 10.46
C LEU A 105 5.34 -4.13 8.98
N GLY A 106 4.82 -5.07 8.20
CA GLY A 106 4.53 -4.89 6.79
C GLY A 106 3.04 -4.72 6.52
N GLN A 107 2.66 -3.60 5.93
CA GLN A 107 1.28 -3.33 5.52
C GLN A 107 1.13 -3.43 4.01
N SER A 108 0.14 -4.20 3.51
CA SER A 108 -0.13 -4.34 2.07
C SER A 108 1.14 -4.75 1.30
N PHE A 109 1.63 -3.97 0.34
CA PHE A 109 2.92 -4.21 -0.33
C PHE A 109 4.09 -4.36 0.64
N GLY A 110 4.08 -3.65 1.76
CA GLY A 110 5.08 -3.81 2.83
C GLY A 110 5.12 -5.24 3.40
N GLY A 111 4.01 -5.97 3.34
CA GLY A 111 3.97 -7.40 3.69
C GLY A 111 4.75 -8.26 2.70
N PHE A 112 4.70 -7.96 1.39
CA PHE A 112 5.53 -8.65 0.39
C PHE A 112 7.02 -8.34 0.61
N THR A 113 7.35 -7.09 0.92
CA THR A 113 8.71 -6.69 1.30
C THR A 113 9.17 -7.43 2.55
N LEU A 114 8.31 -7.59 3.56
CA LEU A 114 8.63 -8.34 4.78
C LEU A 114 8.81 -9.84 4.51
N LEU A 115 8.06 -10.45 3.60
CA LEU A 115 8.31 -11.83 3.17
C LEU A 115 9.69 -11.98 2.52
N ARG A 116 10.07 -11.02 1.69
CA ARG A 116 11.43 -10.98 1.12
C ARG A 116 12.48 -10.83 2.21
N TYR A 117 12.26 -9.95 3.19
CA TYR A 117 13.16 -9.72 4.31
C TYR A 117 13.37 -10.99 5.14
N LEU A 118 12.28 -11.68 5.50
CA LEU A 118 12.33 -12.97 6.21
C LEU A 118 13.06 -14.05 5.42
N SER A 119 13.01 -14.01 4.10
CA SER A 119 13.68 -15.00 3.24
C SER A 119 15.18 -14.71 3.06
N THR A 120 15.61 -13.44 3.23
CA THR A 120 16.98 -13.02 2.95
C THR A 120 17.79 -12.82 4.23
N TYR A 121 17.21 -12.22 5.26
CA TYR A 121 17.86 -11.87 6.53
C TYR A 121 17.00 -12.26 7.74
N PRO A 122 16.61 -13.54 7.89
CA PRO A 122 15.75 -13.94 9.03
C PRO A 122 16.42 -13.67 10.39
N GLU A 123 17.75 -13.70 10.45
CA GLU A 123 18.53 -13.45 11.67
C GLU A 123 18.45 -11.99 12.13
N SER A 124 18.15 -11.05 11.25
CA SER A 124 18.00 -9.62 11.57
C SER A 124 16.63 -9.28 12.17
N LEU A 125 15.70 -10.23 12.15
CA LEU A 125 14.33 -10.02 12.60
C LEU A 125 14.08 -10.73 13.93
N SER A 126 13.49 -10.02 14.89
CA SER A 126 12.99 -10.57 16.15
C SER A 126 11.53 -10.99 16.06
N ALA A 127 10.73 -10.31 15.23
CA ALA A 127 9.34 -10.59 14.95
C ALA A 127 8.92 -10.00 13.60
N GLY A 128 7.95 -10.62 12.93
CA GLY A 128 7.34 -10.11 11.70
C GLY A 128 5.83 -10.01 11.86
N TYR A 129 5.28 -8.80 11.64
CA TYR A 129 3.85 -8.52 11.70
C TYR A 129 3.32 -8.18 10.31
N PHE A 130 2.22 -8.81 9.92
CA PHE A 130 1.60 -8.62 8.60
C PHE A 130 0.20 -8.06 8.74
N THR A 131 -0.11 -7.05 7.95
CA THR A 131 -1.47 -6.51 7.85
C THR A 131 -1.85 -6.28 6.40
N GLY A 132 -2.83 -7.06 5.90
CA GLY A 132 -3.35 -6.97 4.54
C GLY A 132 -2.33 -7.24 3.41
N GLY A 133 -1.24 -7.96 3.68
CA GLY A 133 -0.12 -8.11 2.77
C GLY A 133 0.55 -9.49 2.75
N LEU A 134 -0.22 -10.57 2.86
CA LEU A 134 0.29 -11.92 2.62
C LEU A 134 0.11 -12.29 1.16
N SER A 135 1.19 -12.65 0.46
CA SER A 135 1.11 -13.11 -0.91
C SER A 135 0.73 -14.59 -0.98
N ALA A 136 0.05 -14.98 -2.06
CA ALA A 136 -0.17 -16.38 -2.41
C ALA A 136 1.09 -16.93 -3.08
N VAL A 137 2.10 -17.28 -2.27
CA VAL A 137 3.39 -17.78 -2.76
C VAL A 137 3.18 -19.00 -3.66
N GLY A 138 3.83 -19.01 -4.83
CA GLY A 138 3.75 -20.11 -5.79
C GLY A 138 2.46 -20.13 -6.64
N ARG A 139 1.62 -19.10 -6.56
CA ARG A 139 0.44 -18.93 -7.41
C ARG A 139 0.68 -17.89 -8.51
N SER A 140 0.06 -18.11 -9.66
CA SER A 140 0.09 -17.14 -10.76
C SER A 140 -0.80 -15.93 -10.46
N ALA A 141 -0.59 -14.83 -11.16
CA ALA A 141 -1.47 -13.69 -11.11
C ALA A 141 -2.91 -14.06 -11.53
N ASP A 142 -3.05 -14.94 -12.51
CA ASP A 142 -4.35 -15.41 -13.01
C ASP A 142 -5.15 -16.15 -11.93
N ASP A 143 -4.51 -17.00 -11.12
CA ASP A 143 -5.15 -17.69 -10.00
C ASP A 143 -5.69 -16.69 -8.96
N ILE A 144 -4.90 -15.64 -8.67
CA ILE A 144 -5.27 -14.60 -7.72
C ILE A 144 -6.44 -13.78 -8.26
N TYR A 145 -6.37 -13.37 -9.54
CA TYR A 145 -7.46 -12.63 -10.17
C TYR A 145 -8.73 -13.46 -10.28
N ALA A 146 -8.64 -14.76 -10.57
CA ALA A 146 -9.82 -15.65 -10.59
C ALA A 146 -10.55 -15.62 -9.25
N ALA A 147 -9.82 -15.78 -8.14
CA ALA A 147 -10.40 -15.69 -6.80
C ALA A 147 -10.97 -14.30 -6.48
N CYS A 148 -10.27 -13.23 -6.88
CA CYS A 148 -10.76 -11.85 -6.72
C CYS A 148 -12.05 -11.59 -7.51
N TYR A 149 -12.16 -12.10 -8.73
CA TYR A 149 -13.36 -11.95 -9.56
C TYR A 149 -14.58 -12.66 -8.97
N GLU A 150 -14.40 -13.81 -8.33
CA GLU A 150 -15.51 -14.49 -7.63
C GLU A 150 -16.05 -13.60 -6.49
N GLN A 151 -15.16 -13.03 -5.67
CA GLN A 151 -15.54 -12.13 -4.60
C GLN A 151 -16.18 -10.83 -5.13
N LEU A 152 -15.62 -10.27 -6.20
CA LEU A 152 -16.18 -9.07 -6.83
C LEU A 152 -17.60 -9.34 -7.36
N ARG A 153 -17.83 -10.50 -7.96
CA ARG A 153 -19.17 -10.90 -8.44
C ARG A 153 -20.17 -11.01 -7.29
N ALA A 154 -19.77 -11.67 -6.19
CA ALA A 154 -20.61 -11.80 -5.01
C ALA A 154 -20.97 -10.41 -4.43
N LYS A 155 -19.99 -9.54 -4.22
CA LYS A 155 -20.21 -8.16 -3.74
C LYS A 155 -21.07 -7.32 -4.69
N SER A 156 -20.91 -7.48 -6.00
CA SER A 156 -21.73 -6.77 -6.99
C SER A 156 -23.19 -7.23 -6.95
N LEU A 157 -23.45 -8.52 -6.75
CA LEU A 157 -24.81 -9.03 -6.60
C LEU A 157 -25.46 -8.49 -5.31
N GLU A 158 -24.73 -8.48 -4.20
CA GLU A 158 -25.17 -7.91 -2.94
C GLU A 158 -25.46 -6.41 -3.08
N TYR A 159 -24.60 -5.65 -3.74
CA TYR A 159 -24.79 -4.24 -4.05
C TYR A 159 -26.09 -3.98 -4.80
N TYR A 160 -26.33 -4.67 -5.91
CA TYR A 160 -27.55 -4.49 -6.71
C TYR A 160 -28.81 -5.04 -6.03
N LYS A 161 -28.68 -5.96 -5.07
CA LYS A 161 -29.79 -6.36 -4.21
C LYS A 161 -30.18 -5.22 -3.26
N ARG A 162 -29.21 -4.51 -2.75
CA ARG A 162 -29.38 -3.39 -1.82
C ARG A 162 -29.83 -2.11 -2.54
N PHE A 163 -29.29 -1.87 -3.74
CA PHE A 163 -29.56 -0.68 -4.56
C PHE A 163 -30.03 -1.07 -5.97
N PRO A 164 -31.26 -1.59 -6.11
CA PRO A 164 -31.72 -2.17 -7.39
C PRO A 164 -31.81 -1.14 -8.53
N GLY A 165 -32.10 0.13 -8.23
CA GLY A 165 -32.15 1.20 -9.22
C GLY A 165 -30.81 1.52 -9.88
N ASP A 166 -29.70 1.22 -9.23
CA ASP A 166 -28.36 1.57 -9.74
C ASP A 166 -27.94 0.74 -10.95
N ARG A 167 -28.54 -0.44 -11.14
CA ARG A 167 -28.32 -1.22 -12.36
C ARG A 167 -28.70 -0.44 -13.61
N VAL A 168 -29.81 0.27 -13.58
CA VAL A 168 -30.26 1.12 -14.69
C VAL A 168 -29.37 2.35 -14.81
N ARG A 169 -29.09 3.05 -13.71
CA ARG A 169 -28.22 4.23 -13.70
C ARG A 169 -26.84 3.93 -14.25
N PHE A 170 -26.20 2.83 -13.83
CA PHE A 170 -24.89 2.45 -14.36
C PHE A 170 -24.94 2.04 -15.83
N ALA A 171 -26.03 1.44 -16.30
CA ALA A 171 -26.19 1.16 -17.73
C ALA A 171 -26.28 2.45 -18.56
N GLU A 172 -27.03 3.45 -18.08
CA GLU A 172 -27.12 4.77 -18.70
C GLU A 172 -25.77 5.50 -18.72
N LEU A 173 -25.07 5.53 -17.58
CA LEU A 173 -23.74 6.11 -17.49
C LEU A 173 -22.73 5.40 -18.42
N ALA A 174 -22.79 4.08 -18.53
CA ALA A 174 -21.95 3.32 -19.44
C ALA A 174 -22.24 3.64 -20.91
N ALA A 175 -23.52 3.87 -21.27
CA ALA A 175 -23.92 4.28 -22.62
C ALA A 175 -23.37 5.69 -22.95
N LEU A 176 -23.47 6.65 -22.03
CA LEU A 176 -22.91 8.00 -22.17
C LEU A 176 -21.38 7.96 -22.26
N ALA A 177 -20.71 7.19 -21.39
CA ALA A 177 -19.26 7.03 -21.44
C ALA A 177 -18.77 6.43 -22.77
N LYS A 178 -19.54 5.48 -23.34
CA LYS A 178 -19.23 4.89 -24.65
C LYS A 178 -19.31 5.92 -25.77
N LYS A 179 -20.18 6.92 -25.67
CA LYS A 179 -20.31 8.02 -26.64
C LYS A 179 -19.31 9.15 -26.39
N GLY A 180 -18.56 9.15 -25.28
CA GLY A 180 -17.68 10.24 -24.89
C GLY A 180 -18.41 11.48 -24.36
N GLU A 181 -19.64 11.33 -23.89
CA GLU A 181 -20.51 12.42 -23.43
C GLU A 181 -20.32 12.74 -21.94
N ILE A 182 -19.41 12.06 -21.24
CA ILE A 182 -19.07 12.35 -19.85
C ILE A 182 -17.66 12.92 -19.78
N ALA A 183 -17.54 14.10 -19.19
CA ALA A 183 -16.23 14.70 -18.89
C ALA A 183 -16.06 14.98 -17.40
N THR A 184 -14.82 14.91 -16.92
CA THR A 184 -14.46 15.37 -15.58
C THR A 184 -14.41 16.91 -15.53
N PRO A 185 -14.42 17.53 -14.34
CA PRO A 185 -14.22 18.99 -14.24
C PRO A 185 -12.90 19.49 -14.84
N SER A 186 -11.89 18.60 -14.95
CA SER A 186 -10.61 18.89 -15.64
C SER A 186 -10.69 18.82 -17.18
N GLY A 187 -11.84 18.42 -17.73
CA GLY A 187 -12.04 18.28 -19.17
C GLY A 187 -11.71 16.90 -19.75
N ASP A 188 -11.23 15.93 -18.92
CA ASP A 188 -10.94 14.58 -19.40
C ASP A 188 -12.21 13.82 -19.73
N VAL A 189 -12.24 13.15 -20.87
CA VAL A 189 -13.34 12.27 -21.26
C VAL A 189 -13.31 10.98 -20.47
N VAL A 190 -14.44 10.62 -19.87
CA VAL A 190 -14.63 9.38 -19.12
C VAL A 190 -14.99 8.25 -20.06
N CYS A 191 -14.05 7.36 -20.33
CA CYS A 191 -14.31 6.14 -21.11
C CYS A 191 -14.94 5.02 -20.23
N PRO A 192 -15.54 3.96 -20.83
CA PRO A 192 -16.15 2.84 -20.09
C PRO A 192 -15.19 2.14 -19.12
N SER A 193 -13.89 2.05 -19.43
CA SER A 193 -12.87 1.48 -18.54
C SER A 193 -12.69 2.33 -17.28
N ARG A 194 -12.62 3.65 -17.43
CA ARG A 194 -12.52 4.59 -16.31
C ARG A 194 -13.78 4.56 -15.44
N LEU A 195 -14.96 4.46 -16.05
CA LEU A 195 -16.23 4.29 -15.30
C LEU A 195 -16.22 3.00 -14.49
N ARG A 196 -15.78 1.88 -15.07
CA ARG A 196 -15.69 0.59 -14.36
C ARG A 196 -14.74 0.61 -13.18
N SER A 197 -13.69 1.44 -13.21
CA SER A 197 -12.74 1.55 -12.08
C SER A 197 -13.39 2.04 -10.80
N LEU A 198 -14.55 2.72 -10.86
CA LEU A 198 -15.34 3.09 -9.68
C LEU A 198 -15.77 1.88 -8.86
N GLY A 199 -15.95 0.72 -9.49
CA GLY A 199 -16.28 -0.54 -8.80
C GLY A 199 -15.22 -0.98 -7.78
N HIS A 200 -14.00 -0.47 -7.86
CA HIS A 200 -12.94 -0.71 -6.88
C HIS A 200 -13.37 -0.29 -5.45
N VAL A 201 -14.22 0.72 -5.35
CA VAL A 201 -14.76 1.23 -4.08
C VAL A 201 -15.51 0.14 -3.30
N LEU A 202 -16.11 -0.85 -3.97
CA LEU A 202 -16.78 -1.98 -3.30
C LEU A 202 -15.83 -2.83 -2.44
N GLY A 203 -14.52 -2.72 -2.63
CA GLY A 203 -13.52 -3.36 -1.79
C GLY A 203 -13.33 -2.71 -0.43
N ALA A 204 -13.73 -1.46 -0.25
CA ALA A 204 -13.53 -0.69 0.97
C ALA A 204 -14.71 -0.82 1.94
N SER A 205 -14.45 -0.53 3.23
CA SER A 205 -15.51 -0.37 4.24
C SER A 205 -16.43 0.79 3.88
N GLY A 206 -17.75 0.57 3.89
CA GLY A 206 -18.74 1.56 3.45
C GLY A 206 -18.68 1.87 1.95
N GLY A 207 -18.04 1.00 1.16
CA GLY A 207 -17.85 1.22 -0.27
C GLY A 207 -19.14 1.16 -1.07
N ALA A 208 -20.11 0.37 -0.62
CA ALA A 208 -21.42 0.27 -1.27
C ALA A 208 -22.21 1.59 -1.19
N GLU A 209 -22.18 2.24 -0.02
CA GLU A 209 -22.82 3.54 0.21
C GLU A 209 -22.13 4.67 -0.57
N LYS A 210 -20.81 4.58 -0.72
CA LYS A 210 -20.04 5.57 -1.49
C LYS A 210 -20.25 5.45 -3.00
N LEU A 211 -20.53 4.22 -3.46
CA LEU A 211 -20.76 3.96 -4.87
C LEU A 211 -22.19 4.33 -5.29
N HIS A 212 -23.19 4.19 -4.37
CA HIS A 212 -24.56 4.61 -4.54
C HIS A 212 -24.69 6.13 -4.56
#